data_ca63348c44b35d13933b2b35f5d7ce2d
#
_entry.id   ca63348c44b35d13933b2b35f5d7ce2d
#
_cell.length_a   1.000
_cell.length_b   1.000
_cell.length_c   1.000
_cell.angle_alpha   90.00
_cell.angle_beta   90.00
_cell.angle_gamma   90.00
#
_symmetry.space_group_name_H-M   'P 1'
#
loop_
_entity.id
_entity.type
_entity.pdbx_description
1 polymer ?
#
loop_
_entity_poly.entity_id
_entity_poly.type
_entity_poly.pdbx_seq_one_letter_code
_entity_poly.pdbx_strand_id
1 'polypeptide(L)'
;MIPNEINYIYGLPAYITKLDPKLYEKNKILSQIEKNYKLSKARNKWAGDSFFKTEVHYLPEDKKNPKLKKINYYSLPQQYEKIITNFLHKLAPQKNFTSTNVIVNCTCIRHNSVMLPHIHTGCTFSLVHYLSFDKKQHLPTIFKSPYY
;
A
#
# COMPACT_ATOMS: atom_id res chain seq x y z
N MET A 1 -3.38 19.55 2.35
CA MET A 1 -4.39 18.77 1.62
C MET A 1 -5.58 18.56 2.55
N ILE A 2 -6.80 18.72 2.02
CA ILE A 2 -8.06 18.63 2.78
C ILE A 2 -8.52 17.17 2.77
N PRO A 3 -8.75 16.55 3.94
CA PRO A 3 -9.23 15.18 4.01
C PRO A 3 -10.64 15.03 3.42
N ASN A 4 -10.90 13.88 2.80
CA ASN A 4 -12.16 13.52 2.14
C ASN A 4 -12.61 14.41 0.99
N GLU A 5 -11.70 15.22 0.44
CA GLU A 5 -11.93 16.02 -0.74
C GLU A 5 -10.93 15.72 -1.85
N ILE A 6 -11.26 16.14 -3.08
CA ILE A 6 -10.32 16.08 -4.19
C ILE A 6 -9.27 17.18 -4.01
N ASN A 7 -8.03 16.77 -3.88
CA ASN A 7 -6.87 17.61 -3.89
C ASN A 7 -6.12 17.43 -5.21
N TYR A 8 -5.17 18.32 -5.52
CA TYR A 8 -4.35 18.19 -6.71
C TYR A 8 -2.87 18.23 -6.33
N ILE A 9 -2.12 17.24 -6.82
CA ILE A 9 -0.68 17.15 -6.68
C ILE A 9 -0.10 17.20 -8.08
N TYR A 10 0.63 18.24 -8.42
CA TYR A 10 1.14 18.47 -9.78
C TYR A 10 0.07 18.38 -10.87
N GLY A 11 -1.14 18.89 -10.61
CA GLY A 11 -2.27 18.80 -11.54
C GLY A 11 -3.00 17.44 -11.58
N LEU A 12 -2.51 16.44 -10.87
CA LEU A 12 -3.14 15.12 -10.77
C LEU A 12 -4.09 15.05 -9.57
N PRO A 13 -5.30 14.49 -9.72
CA PRO A 13 -6.26 14.38 -8.64
C PRO A 13 -5.73 13.41 -7.57
N ALA A 14 -5.83 13.81 -6.32
CA ALA A 14 -5.45 13.02 -5.15
C ALA A 14 -6.58 13.06 -4.11
N TYR A 15 -6.80 11.94 -3.45
CA TYR A 15 -7.82 11.79 -2.41
C TYR A 15 -7.18 11.24 -1.14
N ILE A 16 -7.37 11.97 -0.03
CA ILE A 16 -6.85 11.58 1.27
C ILE A 16 -8.02 11.31 2.19
N THR A 17 -8.02 10.16 2.81
CA THR A 17 -9.02 9.78 3.79
C THR A 17 -8.40 8.99 4.95
N LYS A 18 -9.13 8.89 6.03
CA LYS A 18 -8.77 8.07 7.17
C LYS A 18 -9.66 6.84 7.20
N LEU A 19 -9.05 5.67 7.18
CA LEU A 19 -9.77 4.41 7.34
C LEU A 19 -9.79 4.02 8.83
N ASP A 20 -11.00 3.76 9.36
CA ASP A 20 -11.16 3.29 10.74
C ASP A 20 -10.60 1.87 10.87
N PRO A 21 -9.63 1.63 11.77
CA PRO A 21 -9.08 0.30 12.02
C PRO A 21 -10.11 -0.75 12.46
N LYS A 22 -11.26 -0.32 12.98
CA LYS A 22 -12.35 -1.22 13.39
C LYS A 22 -13.09 -1.85 12.19
N LEU A 23 -12.96 -1.28 11.00
CA LEU A 23 -13.60 -1.78 9.78
C LEU A 23 -12.86 -2.94 9.13
N TYR A 24 -11.68 -3.28 9.64
CA TYR A 24 -10.86 -4.40 9.15
C TYR A 24 -9.96 -4.95 10.25
N GLU A 25 -9.47 -6.16 10.07
CA GLU A 25 -8.70 -6.90 11.08
C GLU A 25 -7.23 -6.46 11.15
N LYS A 26 -6.98 -5.15 11.43
CA LYS A 26 -5.65 -4.54 11.37
C LYS A 26 -4.58 -5.35 12.10
N ASN A 27 -4.83 -5.74 13.35
CA ASN A 27 -3.82 -6.43 14.16
C ASN A 27 -3.51 -7.83 13.63
N LYS A 28 -4.51 -8.54 13.08
CA LYS A 28 -4.31 -9.83 12.45
C LYS A 28 -3.48 -9.70 11.17
N ILE A 29 -3.74 -8.68 10.37
CA ILE A 29 -2.94 -8.38 9.17
C ILE A 29 -1.50 -8.07 9.55
N LEU A 30 -1.28 -7.16 10.51
CA LEU A 30 0.06 -6.80 10.97
C LEU A 30 0.83 -8.01 11.52
N SER A 31 0.18 -8.87 12.30
CA SER A 31 0.80 -10.10 12.83
C SER A 31 1.27 -11.04 11.71
N GLN A 32 0.48 -11.20 10.64
CA GLN A 32 0.87 -12.01 9.48
C GLN A 32 2.08 -11.40 8.74
N ILE A 33 2.06 -10.08 8.54
CA ILE A 33 3.17 -9.35 7.89
C ILE A 33 4.45 -9.51 8.70
N GLU A 34 4.40 -9.30 10.01
CA GLU A 34 5.53 -9.46 10.91
C GLU A 34 6.12 -10.89 10.88
N LYS A 35 5.25 -11.88 10.88
CA LYS A 35 5.67 -13.28 10.79
C LYS A 35 6.40 -13.57 9.47
N ASN A 36 5.83 -13.15 8.35
CA ASN A 36 6.47 -13.32 7.05
C ASN A 36 7.77 -12.52 6.96
N TYR A 37 7.80 -11.30 7.46
CA TYR A 37 9.02 -10.48 7.49
C TYR A 37 10.16 -11.17 8.24
N LYS A 38 9.88 -11.80 9.38
CA LYS A 38 10.90 -12.54 10.16
C LYS A 38 11.41 -13.78 9.43
N LEU A 39 10.58 -14.41 8.62
CA LEU A 39 10.92 -15.64 7.90
C LEU A 39 11.56 -15.38 6.54
N SER A 40 11.34 -14.23 5.94
CA SER A 40 11.87 -13.89 4.63
C SER A 40 13.38 -13.66 4.66
N LYS A 41 14.07 -14.20 3.67
CA LYS A 41 15.49 -13.94 3.44
C LYS A 41 15.73 -12.67 2.64
N ALA A 42 14.74 -12.17 1.93
CA ALA A 42 14.83 -10.92 1.17
C ALA A 42 15.26 -9.74 2.05
N ARG A 43 14.75 -9.67 3.28
CA ARG A 43 15.08 -8.62 4.27
C ARG A 43 16.56 -8.45 4.56
N ASN A 44 17.38 -9.50 4.35
CA ASN A 44 18.78 -9.53 4.73
C ASN A 44 19.72 -9.27 3.56
N LYS A 45 19.21 -9.27 2.33
CA LYS A 45 20.04 -9.14 1.11
C LYS A 45 20.08 -7.75 0.51
N TRP A 46 19.15 -6.90 0.88
CA TRP A 46 19.03 -5.55 0.34
C TRP A 46 19.55 -4.53 1.36
N ALA A 47 20.86 -4.55 1.59
CA ALA A 47 21.53 -3.53 2.40
C ALA A 47 21.32 -2.16 1.72
N GLY A 48 20.45 -1.33 2.28
CA GLY A 48 20.06 -0.04 1.72
C GLY A 48 18.60 0.03 1.26
N ASP A 49 18.01 -1.10 0.86
CA ASP A 49 16.61 -1.21 0.45
C ASP A 49 15.90 -2.28 1.27
N SER A 50 15.84 -2.17 2.57
CA SER A 50 15.17 -3.17 3.40
C SER A 50 13.65 -2.98 3.36
N PHE A 51 13.09 -3.17 2.18
CA PHE A 51 11.67 -3.37 2.05
C PHE A 51 11.35 -4.84 1.75
N PHE A 52 10.22 -5.29 2.22
CA PHE A 52 9.69 -6.62 2.01
C PHE A 52 8.27 -6.51 1.47
N LYS A 53 8.03 -7.05 0.29
CA LYS A 53 6.69 -7.21 -0.27
C LYS A 53 6.14 -8.57 0.11
N THR A 54 5.03 -8.60 0.81
CA THR A 54 4.46 -9.83 1.36
C THR A 54 3.91 -10.79 0.31
N GLU A 55 3.46 -10.28 -0.84
CA GLU A 55 2.90 -11.09 -1.94
C GLU A 55 3.92 -11.44 -3.01
N VAL A 56 5.03 -10.73 -3.04
CA VAL A 56 6.08 -10.96 -4.02
C VAL A 56 7.32 -11.42 -3.32
N HIS A 57 7.62 -12.69 -3.40
CA HIS A 57 8.85 -13.27 -2.93
C HIS A 57 9.90 -13.10 -4.02
N TYR A 58 10.78 -12.14 -3.86
CA TYR A 58 11.81 -11.83 -4.87
C TYR A 58 12.89 -12.88 -5.00
N LEU A 59 13.19 -13.55 -3.89
CA LEU A 59 14.21 -14.57 -3.89
C LEU A 59 13.63 -15.95 -4.17
N PRO A 60 14.32 -16.77 -4.97
CA PRO A 60 13.92 -18.15 -5.21
C PRO A 60 13.72 -18.95 -3.91
N GLU A 61 14.55 -18.68 -2.90
CA GLU A 61 14.47 -19.32 -1.59
C GLU A 61 13.18 -18.97 -0.85
N ASP A 62 12.73 -17.71 -0.97
CA ASP A 62 11.47 -17.27 -0.37
C ASP A 62 10.27 -17.88 -1.09
N LYS A 63 10.31 -18.01 -2.42
CA LYS A 63 9.25 -18.65 -3.21
C LYS A 63 9.03 -20.11 -2.83
N LYS A 64 10.09 -20.79 -2.41
CA LYS A 64 10.07 -22.20 -2.01
C LYS A 64 9.88 -22.37 -0.50
N ASN A 65 9.82 -21.30 0.27
CA ASN A 65 9.70 -21.39 1.72
C ASN A 65 8.24 -21.66 2.15
N PRO A 66 7.91 -22.88 2.61
CA PRO A 66 6.53 -23.25 2.95
C PRO A 66 6.00 -22.53 4.20
N LYS A 67 6.90 -21.88 4.96
CA LYS A 67 6.54 -21.11 6.16
C LYS A 67 6.04 -19.73 5.81
N LEU A 68 6.38 -19.19 4.63
CA LEU A 68 5.86 -17.94 4.11
C LEU A 68 4.46 -18.18 3.55
N LYS A 69 3.49 -17.42 4.04
CA LYS A 69 2.09 -17.60 3.67
C LYS A 69 1.54 -16.31 3.04
N LYS A 70 0.62 -16.50 2.10
CA LYS A 70 -0.14 -15.38 1.57
C LYS A 70 -0.85 -14.64 2.71
N ILE A 71 -0.80 -13.31 2.69
CA ILE A 71 -1.50 -12.49 3.67
C ILE A 71 -3.00 -12.55 3.43
N ASN A 72 -3.75 -12.82 4.49
CA ASN A 72 -5.19 -12.64 4.47
C ASN A 72 -5.51 -11.19 4.88
N TYR A 73 -6.02 -10.42 3.95
CA TYR A 73 -6.39 -9.02 4.18
C TYR A 73 -7.80 -8.83 4.73
N TYR A 74 -8.56 -9.92 4.92
CA TYR A 74 -9.93 -9.91 5.43
C TYR A 74 -10.83 -8.95 4.63
N SER A 75 -11.53 -8.04 5.31
CA SER A 75 -12.41 -7.03 4.68
C SER A 75 -11.68 -5.79 4.15
N LEU A 76 -10.37 -5.71 4.26
CA LEU A 76 -9.61 -4.54 3.84
C LEU A 76 -9.75 -4.22 2.33
N PRO A 77 -9.73 -5.20 1.40
CA PRO A 77 -9.96 -4.92 -0.02
C PRO A 77 -11.32 -4.26 -0.29
N GLN A 78 -12.39 -4.70 0.39
CA GLN A 78 -13.71 -4.10 0.26
C GLN A 78 -13.76 -2.66 0.78
N GLN A 79 -12.96 -2.33 1.80
CA GLN A 79 -12.84 -0.95 2.25
C GLN A 79 -12.12 -0.08 1.20
N TYR A 80 -11.12 -0.62 0.52
CA TYR A 80 -10.44 0.07 -0.57
C TYR A 80 -11.38 0.31 -1.76
N GLU A 81 -12.20 -0.67 -2.13
CA GLU A 81 -13.22 -0.50 -3.17
C GLU A 81 -14.17 0.66 -2.85
N LYS A 82 -14.65 0.75 -1.59
CA LYS A 82 -15.49 1.87 -1.15
C LYS A 82 -14.78 3.22 -1.26
N ILE A 83 -13.52 3.28 -0.85
CA ILE A 83 -12.72 4.51 -0.93
C ILE A 83 -12.53 4.93 -2.39
N ILE A 84 -12.17 3.99 -3.26
CA ILE A 84 -11.96 4.25 -4.69
C ILE A 84 -13.27 4.68 -5.33
N THR A 85 -14.37 4.01 -5.05
CA THR A 85 -15.71 4.38 -5.55
C THR A 85 -16.08 5.79 -5.14
N ASN A 86 -15.89 6.14 -3.85
CA ASN A 86 -16.13 7.49 -3.37
C ASN A 86 -15.26 8.55 -4.07
N PHE A 87 -14.00 8.22 -4.28
CA PHE A 87 -13.07 9.08 -5.03
C PHE A 87 -13.56 9.30 -6.46
N LEU A 88 -13.92 8.23 -7.15
CA LEU A 88 -14.38 8.28 -8.55
C LEU A 88 -15.69 9.08 -8.68
N HIS A 89 -16.65 8.89 -7.76
CA HIS A 89 -17.88 9.68 -7.75
C HIS A 89 -17.63 11.16 -7.51
N LYS A 90 -16.66 11.51 -6.66
CA LYS A 90 -16.28 12.91 -6.46
C LYS A 90 -15.57 13.51 -7.66
N LEU A 91 -14.74 12.71 -8.34
CA LEU A 91 -13.98 13.15 -9.50
C LEU A 91 -14.87 13.29 -10.75
N ALA A 92 -15.83 12.40 -10.92
CA ALA A 92 -16.72 12.36 -12.07
C ALA A 92 -18.15 11.91 -11.64
N PRO A 93 -18.93 12.80 -10.99
CA PRO A 93 -20.21 12.45 -10.38
C PRO A 93 -21.28 11.99 -11.36
N GLN A 94 -21.12 12.33 -12.63
CA GLN A 94 -22.07 11.94 -13.69
C GLN A 94 -21.72 10.59 -14.36
N LYS A 95 -20.65 9.93 -13.92
CA LYS A 95 -20.23 8.63 -14.46
C LYS A 95 -20.65 7.51 -13.53
N ASN A 96 -21.17 6.44 -14.13
CA ASN A 96 -21.40 5.19 -13.42
C ASN A 96 -20.16 4.30 -13.54
N PHE A 97 -19.62 3.90 -12.42
CA PHE A 97 -18.49 2.98 -12.33
C PHE A 97 -19.01 1.61 -11.93
N THR A 98 -18.85 0.62 -12.80
CA THR A 98 -19.49 -0.70 -12.64
C THR A 98 -18.58 -1.78 -12.07
N SER A 99 -17.28 -1.58 -12.10
CA SER A 99 -16.34 -2.52 -11.49
C SER A 99 -15.06 -1.84 -11.04
N THR A 100 -14.49 -2.37 -9.95
CA THR A 100 -13.19 -1.97 -9.44
C THR A 100 -12.39 -3.24 -9.19
N ASN A 101 -11.25 -3.37 -9.82
CA ASN A 101 -10.31 -4.44 -9.51
C ASN A 101 -9.21 -3.88 -8.60
N VAL A 102 -9.15 -4.38 -7.38
CA VAL A 102 -8.18 -3.93 -6.37
C VAL A 102 -7.13 -5.01 -6.17
N ILE A 103 -5.89 -4.68 -6.52
CA ILE A 103 -4.73 -5.52 -6.22
C ILE A 103 -4.07 -4.96 -4.96
N VAL A 104 -4.00 -5.78 -3.92
CA VAL A 104 -3.40 -5.38 -2.64
C VAL A 104 -2.03 -6.02 -2.49
N ASN A 105 -1.03 -5.16 -2.28
CA ASN A 105 0.31 -5.56 -1.86
C ASN A 105 0.64 -4.90 -0.53
N CYS A 106 1.46 -5.55 0.27
CA CYS A 106 1.99 -4.94 1.48
C CYS A 106 3.51 -4.83 1.41
N THR A 107 4.02 -3.66 1.74
CA THR A 107 5.45 -3.41 1.86
C THR A 107 5.80 -3.11 3.31
N CYS A 108 6.83 -3.76 3.82
CA CYS A 108 7.38 -3.51 5.14
C CYS A 108 8.74 -2.81 4.98
N ILE A 109 8.84 -1.55 5.42
CA ILE A 109 10.06 -0.74 5.36
C ILE A 109 10.55 -0.50 6.78
N ARG A 110 11.82 -0.78 7.06
CA ARG A 110 12.42 -0.67 8.40
C ARG A 110 13.87 -0.19 8.33
N HIS A 111 14.37 0.36 9.45
CA HIS A 111 15.79 0.63 9.69
C HIS A 111 16.47 1.47 8.61
N ASN A 112 16.15 2.75 8.56
CA ASN A 112 16.78 3.72 7.64
C ASN A 112 16.66 3.35 6.15
N SER A 113 15.70 2.52 5.81
CA SER A 113 15.47 2.09 4.44
C SER A 113 14.44 2.94 3.76
N VAL A 114 14.61 3.13 2.49
CA VAL A 114 13.72 3.90 1.64
C VAL A 114 13.33 3.07 0.42
N MET A 115 12.08 3.16 0.04
CA MET A 115 11.66 2.64 -1.26
C MET A 115 12.06 3.67 -2.33
N LEU A 116 12.82 3.23 -3.31
CA LEU A 116 13.21 4.09 -4.42
C LEU A 116 11.99 4.60 -5.20
N PRO A 117 12.09 5.76 -5.84
CA PRO A 117 11.06 6.25 -6.72
C PRO A 117 10.71 5.20 -7.79
N HIS A 118 9.43 4.93 -7.95
CA HIS A 118 8.93 3.96 -8.92
C HIS A 118 7.55 4.37 -9.41
N ILE A 119 7.11 3.77 -10.50
CA ILE A 119 5.80 3.96 -11.09
C ILE A 119 5.01 2.66 -11.06
N HIS A 120 3.70 2.77 -11.02
CA HIS A 120 2.79 1.64 -11.13
C HIS A 120 2.22 1.58 -12.55
N THR A 121 2.83 0.77 -13.41
CA THR A 121 2.34 0.55 -14.77
C THR A 121 1.10 -0.34 -14.76
N GLY A 122 0.14 -0.05 -15.65
CA GLY A 122 -1.09 -0.84 -15.78
C GLY A 122 -2.15 -0.57 -14.69
N CYS A 123 -1.94 0.41 -13.83
CA CYS A 123 -2.91 0.83 -12.82
C CYS A 123 -3.52 2.17 -13.19
N THR A 124 -4.84 2.30 -13.06
CA THR A 124 -5.54 3.59 -13.22
C THR A 124 -5.27 4.51 -12.03
N PHE A 125 -5.24 3.93 -10.83
CA PHE A 125 -4.96 4.63 -9.58
C PHE A 125 -4.04 3.82 -8.68
N SER A 126 -3.23 4.50 -7.89
CA SER A 126 -2.45 3.91 -6.82
C SER A 126 -2.95 4.41 -5.47
N LEU A 127 -3.11 3.48 -4.53
CA LEU A 127 -3.51 3.77 -3.16
C LEU A 127 -2.38 3.40 -2.22
N VAL A 128 -2.02 4.31 -1.31
CA VAL A 128 -1.07 4.05 -0.24
C VAL A 128 -1.80 4.08 1.09
N HIS A 129 -1.79 2.96 1.81
CA HIS A 129 -2.36 2.87 3.15
C HIS A 129 -1.27 2.54 4.18
N TYR A 130 -1.08 3.41 5.13
CA TYR A 130 -0.16 3.20 6.24
C TYR A 130 -0.83 2.35 7.33
N LEU A 131 -0.59 1.05 7.32
CA LEU A 131 -1.07 0.14 8.36
C LEU A 131 -0.37 0.40 9.70
N SER A 132 0.92 0.73 9.67
CA SER A 132 1.69 1.14 10.84
C SER A 132 2.62 2.28 10.42
N PHE A 133 2.51 3.41 11.09
CA PHE A 133 3.30 4.60 10.80
C PHE A 133 3.51 5.42 12.06
N ASP A 134 4.77 5.67 12.39
CA ASP A 134 5.17 6.57 13.46
C ASP A 134 5.82 7.82 12.85
N LYS A 135 5.20 8.97 13.03
CA LYS A 135 5.67 10.25 12.49
C LYS A 135 7.07 10.66 12.98
N LYS A 136 7.52 10.14 14.13
CA LYS A 136 8.84 10.44 14.67
C LYS A 136 9.94 9.60 14.05
N GLN A 137 9.59 8.46 13.47
CA GLN A 137 10.54 7.46 12.97
C GLN A 137 10.45 7.24 11.47
N HIS A 138 9.33 7.59 10.84
CA HIS A 138 9.06 7.28 9.43
C HIS A 138 8.92 8.56 8.61
N LEU A 139 9.51 8.54 7.43
CA LEU A 139 9.27 9.54 6.41
C LEU A 139 7.96 9.23 5.66
N PRO A 140 7.19 10.26 5.30
CA PRO A 140 5.99 10.08 4.49
C PRO A 140 6.35 9.69 3.04
N THR A 141 5.35 9.22 2.30
CA THR A 141 5.47 9.08 0.84
C THR A 141 5.70 10.45 0.23
N ILE A 142 6.71 10.55 -0.62
CA ILE A 142 7.05 11.76 -1.38
C ILE A 142 6.65 11.52 -2.83
N PHE A 143 5.82 12.41 -3.36
CA PHE A 143 5.49 12.42 -4.78
C PHE A 143 6.48 13.33 -5.51
N LYS A 144 7.13 12.78 -6.53
CA LYS A 144 7.98 13.57 -7.43
C LYS A 144 7.15 14.09 -8.60
N SER A 145 7.47 15.28 -9.06
CA SER A 145 6.88 15.82 -10.27
C SER A 145 7.18 14.91 -11.46
N PRO A 146 6.20 14.57 -12.30
CA PRO A 146 6.44 13.82 -13.52
C PRO A 146 7.15 14.64 -14.62
N TYR A 147 7.35 15.94 -14.38
CA TYR A 147 7.87 16.88 -15.37
C TYR A 147 9.35 17.25 -15.15
N TYR A 148 10.06 16.52 -14.27
CA TYR A 148 11.50 16.71 -14.01
C TYR A 148 12.22 15.37 -13.94
#